data_6fd33ec5dbd5aaaba5c6c1d913e296a3
#
_entry.id   6fd33ec5dbd5aaaba5c6c1d913e296a3
#
_cell.length_a   1.000
_cell.length_b   1.000
_cell.length_c   1.000
_cell.angle_alpha   90.00
_cell.angle_beta   90.00
_cell.angle_gamma   90.00
#
_symmetry.space_group_name_H-M   'P 1'
#
loop_
_entity.id
_entity.type
_entity.pdbx_description
1 polymer ?
#
loop_
_entity_poly.entity_id
_entity_poly.type
_entity_poly.pdbx_seq_one_letter_code
_entity_poly.pdbx_strand_id
1 'polypeptide(L)'
;MYIIFGCGVTGNAVVDALNNAGREILIVDKDENALSSWKEQGIKVVASDMNAFDLNSQYRDNSIIFAILTGDFDSNLSLVKKLKEKLPNNFVLAKAYNSEEARSLEANGADMILNTGDVLTNTVLSAFENVKMKHSAFTLVNMIKESDGKEMAIFLQDNPDPDAIASGLTLQYICKYCDIESKLYYGGAISHQNNRALINLLNLDLISIKTEEAAMDVVRSSGMIALIEASIPSRNNVLPEGVTPNLIFDHHPVDTNLVKGDFVDIQTDIGATATIMAKYIRQLNLEPDISLATALLYGIRTDTKEFTRNTSPDDMKAATYLSPLVDK
;
A
#
# COMPACT_ATOMS: atom_id res chain seq x y z
N MET A 1 -13.54 25.26 -18.51
CA MET A 1 -12.46 26.24 -18.27
C MET A 1 -12.06 26.21 -16.79
N TYR A 2 -10.78 26.39 -16.50
CA TYR A 2 -10.25 26.48 -15.12
C TYR A 2 -9.72 27.88 -14.88
N ILE A 3 -10.07 28.49 -13.75
CA ILE A 3 -9.49 29.78 -13.33
C ILE A 3 -8.66 29.55 -12.09
N ILE A 4 -7.35 29.75 -12.20
CA ILE A 4 -6.37 29.48 -11.16
C ILE A 4 -5.92 30.80 -10.54
N PHE A 5 -6.16 30.96 -9.25
CA PHE A 5 -5.65 32.09 -8.46
C PHE A 5 -4.40 31.65 -7.69
N GLY A 6 -3.30 32.29 -8.00
CA GLY A 6 -1.99 32.01 -7.43
C GLY A 6 -1.11 31.12 -8.31
N CYS A 7 -0.01 31.68 -8.79
CA CYS A 7 0.98 31.04 -9.65
C CYS A 7 2.30 30.72 -8.89
N GLY A 8 2.20 30.41 -7.59
CA GLY A 8 3.30 29.88 -6.80
C GLY A 8 3.58 28.41 -7.13
N VAL A 9 4.34 27.72 -6.27
CA VAL A 9 4.75 26.30 -6.49
C VAL A 9 3.58 25.39 -6.80
N THR A 10 2.51 25.44 -5.99
CA THR A 10 1.32 24.61 -6.20
C THR A 10 0.58 25.01 -7.47
N GLY A 11 0.36 26.31 -7.69
CA GLY A 11 -0.35 26.80 -8.86
C GLY A 11 0.34 26.47 -10.17
N ASN A 12 1.66 26.67 -10.25
CA ASN A 12 2.46 26.29 -11.41
C ASN A 12 2.35 24.80 -11.75
N ALA A 13 2.47 23.92 -10.76
CA ALA A 13 2.33 22.48 -10.98
C ALA A 13 0.96 22.07 -11.50
N VAL A 14 -0.11 22.71 -10.96
CA VAL A 14 -1.49 22.45 -11.40
C VAL A 14 -1.72 22.98 -12.83
N VAL A 15 -1.22 24.18 -13.14
CA VAL A 15 -1.32 24.77 -14.48
C VAL A 15 -0.60 23.91 -15.51
N ASP A 16 0.62 23.45 -15.20
CA ASP A 16 1.37 22.56 -16.10
C ASP A 16 0.59 21.28 -16.40
N ALA A 17 0.08 20.60 -15.38
CA ALA A 17 -0.71 19.39 -15.54
C ALA A 17 -1.98 19.60 -16.38
N LEU A 18 -2.71 20.70 -16.14
CA LEU A 18 -3.91 21.03 -16.90
C LEU A 18 -3.59 21.43 -18.37
N ASN A 19 -2.49 22.14 -18.59
CA ASN A 19 -2.03 22.51 -19.92
C ASN A 19 -1.64 21.27 -20.73
N ASN A 20 -0.88 20.35 -20.14
CA ASN A 20 -0.53 19.07 -20.75
C ASN A 20 -1.76 18.20 -21.07
N ALA A 21 -2.83 18.35 -20.30
CA ALA A 21 -4.13 17.71 -20.57
C ALA A 21 -5.02 18.47 -21.59
N GLY A 22 -4.52 19.55 -22.20
CA GLY A 22 -5.22 20.36 -23.20
C GLY A 22 -6.45 21.11 -22.66
N ARG A 23 -6.44 21.49 -21.36
CA ARG A 23 -7.55 22.19 -20.73
C ARG A 23 -7.47 23.69 -20.94
N GLU A 24 -8.61 24.35 -21.07
CA GLU A 24 -8.67 25.81 -21.14
C GLU A 24 -8.44 26.41 -19.74
N ILE A 25 -7.41 27.29 -19.62
CA ILE A 25 -6.95 27.84 -18.34
C ILE A 25 -6.88 29.36 -18.42
N LEU A 26 -7.27 30.02 -17.34
CA LEU A 26 -6.98 31.42 -17.04
C LEU A 26 -6.21 31.48 -15.72
N ILE A 27 -5.07 32.13 -15.70
CA ILE A 27 -4.25 32.31 -14.50
C ILE A 27 -4.37 33.74 -14.01
N VAL A 28 -4.59 33.91 -12.71
CA VAL A 28 -4.67 35.23 -12.04
C VAL A 28 -3.61 35.23 -10.92
N ASP A 29 -2.65 36.12 -11.02
CA ASP A 29 -1.64 36.36 -9.98
C ASP A 29 -1.26 37.85 -9.97
N LYS A 30 -0.82 38.36 -8.82
CA LYS A 30 -0.35 39.74 -8.69
C LYS A 30 1.09 39.92 -9.18
N ASP A 31 1.88 38.83 -9.26
CA ASP A 31 3.26 38.83 -9.72
C ASP A 31 3.34 38.58 -11.22
N GLU A 32 3.63 39.62 -11.97
CA GLU A 32 3.80 39.55 -13.43
C GLU A 32 4.94 38.62 -13.85
N ASN A 33 6.00 38.49 -13.05
CA ASN A 33 7.11 37.61 -13.38
C ASN A 33 6.69 36.15 -13.30
N ALA A 34 5.84 35.77 -12.33
CA ALA A 34 5.29 34.43 -12.23
C ALA A 34 4.39 34.05 -13.41
N LEU A 35 3.81 35.04 -14.10
CA LEU A 35 2.92 34.85 -15.24
C LEU A 35 3.64 34.83 -16.60
N SER A 36 4.87 35.34 -16.69
CA SER A 36 5.55 35.60 -17.96
C SER A 36 5.73 34.33 -18.80
N SER A 37 6.21 33.25 -18.22
CA SER A 37 6.43 31.97 -18.91
C SER A 37 5.16 31.34 -19.45
N TRP A 38 4.03 31.50 -18.73
CA TRP A 38 2.74 30.98 -19.17
C TRP A 38 2.15 31.80 -20.32
N LYS A 39 2.35 33.11 -20.27
CA LYS A 39 1.97 34.03 -21.35
C LYS A 39 2.71 33.70 -22.64
N GLU A 40 4.01 33.41 -22.58
CA GLU A 40 4.81 32.99 -23.72
C GLU A 40 4.33 31.67 -24.32
N GLN A 41 3.78 30.77 -23.52
CA GLN A 41 3.17 29.52 -23.94
C GLN A 41 1.72 29.68 -24.48
N GLY A 42 1.22 30.91 -24.54
CA GLY A 42 -0.11 31.21 -25.09
C GLY A 42 -1.29 30.99 -24.11
N ILE A 43 -1.00 30.77 -22.81
CA ILE A 43 -2.04 30.66 -21.79
C ILE A 43 -2.56 32.04 -21.43
N LYS A 44 -3.88 32.17 -21.23
CA LYS A 44 -4.48 33.41 -20.79
C LYS A 44 -4.05 33.74 -19.36
N VAL A 45 -3.50 34.93 -19.14
CA VAL A 45 -3.03 35.39 -17.83
C VAL A 45 -3.59 36.77 -17.50
N VAL A 46 -3.82 37.03 -16.23
CA VAL A 46 -4.25 38.36 -15.71
C VAL A 46 -3.38 38.72 -14.52
N ALA A 47 -2.61 39.79 -14.65
CA ALA A 47 -1.81 40.36 -13.56
C ALA A 47 -2.72 41.19 -12.69
N SER A 48 -3.18 40.64 -11.56
CA SER A 48 -4.12 41.32 -10.64
C SER A 48 -4.06 40.69 -9.25
N ASP A 49 -4.32 41.50 -8.24
CA ASP A 49 -4.71 40.97 -6.95
C ASP A 49 -6.02 40.16 -7.11
N MET A 50 -6.04 38.95 -6.53
CA MET A 50 -7.17 38.04 -6.72
C MET A 50 -8.49 38.59 -6.14
N ASN A 51 -8.43 39.36 -5.07
CA ASN A 51 -9.60 40.00 -4.49
C ASN A 51 -10.09 41.23 -5.31
N ALA A 52 -9.18 41.82 -6.11
CA ALA A 52 -9.53 42.89 -7.04
C ALA A 52 -10.00 42.38 -8.41
N PHE A 53 -9.81 41.06 -8.69
CA PHE A 53 -10.24 40.47 -9.95
C PHE A 53 -11.75 40.64 -10.19
N ASP A 54 -12.11 41.11 -11.41
CA ASP A 54 -13.50 41.40 -11.77
C ASP A 54 -14.24 40.12 -12.14
N LEU A 55 -15.14 39.68 -11.24
CA LEU A 55 -16.04 38.54 -11.44
C LEU A 55 -17.32 39.01 -12.18
N ASN A 56 -17.17 39.32 -13.45
CA ASN A 56 -18.30 39.80 -14.29
C ASN A 56 -19.17 38.63 -14.82
N SER A 57 -20.19 38.96 -15.62
CA SER A 57 -21.18 37.99 -16.11
C SER A 57 -20.61 36.86 -17.00
N GLN A 58 -19.42 37.03 -17.59
CA GLN A 58 -18.80 36.00 -18.43
C GLN A 58 -18.37 34.76 -17.64
N TYR A 59 -18.22 34.84 -16.31
CA TYR A 59 -17.83 33.75 -15.44
C TYR A 59 -19.04 33.03 -14.80
N ARG A 60 -20.29 33.35 -15.20
CA ARG A 60 -21.50 32.70 -14.66
C ARG A 60 -21.76 31.28 -15.20
N ASP A 61 -20.94 30.81 -16.14
CA ASP A 61 -21.05 29.46 -16.63
C ASP A 61 -20.62 28.48 -15.52
N ASN A 62 -21.52 27.61 -15.08
CA ASN A 62 -21.32 26.65 -14.00
C ASN A 62 -20.27 25.57 -14.36
N SER A 63 -19.86 25.46 -15.63
CA SER A 63 -18.75 24.61 -16.05
C SER A 63 -17.36 25.15 -15.68
N ILE A 64 -17.30 26.41 -15.24
CA ILE A 64 -16.06 27.06 -14.80
C ILE A 64 -15.73 26.61 -13.37
N ILE A 65 -14.52 26.10 -13.19
CA ILE A 65 -13.98 25.71 -11.89
C ILE A 65 -12.96 26.75 -11.45
N PHE A 66 -13.14 27.26 -10.25
CA PHE A 66 -12.20 28.19 -9.62
C PHE A 66 -11.29 27.44 -8.66
N ALA A 67 -9.98 27.58 -8.81
CA ALA A 67 -8.98 27.00 -7.91
C ALA A 67 -8.14 28.11 -7.26
N ILE A 68 -8.25 28.24 -5.95
CA ILE A 68 -7.54 29.24 -5.14
C ILE A 68 -6.36 28.54 -4.48
N LEU A 69 -5.14 28.76 -5.02
CA LEU A 69 -3.93 28.01 -4.67
C LEU A 69 -2.83 28.87 -4.04
N THR A 70 -3.18 30.06 -3.51
CA THR A 70 -2.20 30.96 -2.91
C THR A 70 -1.75 30.48 -1.53
N GLY A 71 -0.67 31.10 -1.00
CA GLY A 71 -0.15 30.83 0.33
C GLY A 71 -0.80 31.69 1.43
N ASP A 72 -1.69 32.60 1.10
CA ASP A 72 -2.30 33.54 2.04
C ASP A 72 -3.72 33.12 2.36
N PHE A 73 -3.95 32.63 3.57
CA PHE A 73 -5.25 32.12 4.01
C PHE A 73 -6.33 33.20 4.01
N ASP A 74 -6.03 34.40 4.50
CA ASP A 74 -7.03 35.49 4.62
C ASP A 74 -7.51 35.93 3.23
N SER A 75 -6.60 36.04 2.29
CA SER A 75 -6.92 36.29 0.89
C SER A 75 -7.74 35.18 0.25
N ASN A 76 -7.38 33.91 0.52
CA ASN A 76 -8.12 32.74 0.04
C ASN A 76 -9.57 32.77 0.56
N LEU A 77 -9.74 32.99 1.87
CA LEU A 77 -11.05 33.05 2.52
C LEU A 77 -11.90 34.21 1.97
N SER A 78 -11.29 35.39 1.80
CA SER A 78 -11.97 36.55 1.21
C SER A 78 -12.46 36.25 -0.20
N LEU A 79 -11.63 35.60 -1.03
CA LEU A 79 -12.02 35.27 -2.40
C LEU A 79 -13.10 34.19 -2.46
N VAL A 80 -13.06 33.17 -1.58
CA VAL A 80 -14.11 32.14 -1.46
C VAL A 80 -15.46 32.81 -1.20
N LYS A 81 -15.53 33.72 -0.19
CA LYS A 81 -16.74 34.46 0.14
C LYS A 81 -17.26 35.26 -1.07
N LYS A 82 -16.37 36.02 -1.73
CA LYS A 82 -16.69 36.83 -2.91
C LYS A 82 -17.20 35.98 -4.07
N LEU A 83 -16.59 34.83 -4.33
CA LEU A 83 -17.02 33.91 -5.38
C LEU A 83 -18.43 33.37 -5.09
N LYS A 84 -18.64 32.87 -3.87
CA LYS A 84 -19.95 32.30 -3.50
C LYS A 84 -21.08 33.32 -3.41
N GLU A 85 -20.79 34.59 -3.09
CA GLU A 85 -21.75 35.67 -3.15
C GLU A 85 -22.16 36.01 -4.60
N LYS A 86 -21.17 36.09 -5.53
CA LYS A 86 -21.42 36.54 -6.90
C LYS A 86 -21.74 35.40 -7.87
N LEU A 87 -21.19 34.22 -7.65
CA LEU A 87 -21.24 33.04 -8.51
C LEU A 87 -21.56 31.78 -7.69
N PRO A 88 -22.70 31.67 -7.00
CA PRO A 88 -23.00 30.66 -6.00
C PRO A 88 -22.98 29.23 -6.56
N ASN A 89 -23.21 29.04 -7.84
CA ASN A 89 -23.32 27.73 -8.50
C ASN A 89 -22.01 27.26 -9.10
N ASN A 90 -20.94 28.07 -9.09
CA ASN A 90 -19.64 27.65 -9.60
C ASN A 90 -18.89 26.85 -8.54
N PHE A 91 -18.13 25.87 -9.02
CA PHE A 91 -17.29 25.03 -8.16
C PHE A 91 -16.03 25.79 -7.73
N VAL A 92 -15.77 25.80 -6.43
CA VAL A 92 -14.62 26.48 -5.83
C VAL A 92 -13.77 25.47 -5.05
N LEU A 93 -12.54 25.23 -5.52
CA LEU A 93 -11.50 24.55 -4.80
C LEU A 93 -10.60 25.57 -4.11
N ALA A 94 -10.31 25.40 -2.83
CA ALA A 94 -9.44 26.29 -2.08
C ALA A 94 -8.36 25.55 -1.32
N LYS A 95 -7.14 26.12 -1.31
CA LYS A 95 -6.01 25.58 -0.58
C LYS A 95 -6.05 26.03 0.89
N ALA A 96 -5.80 25.06 1.79
CA ALA A 96 -5.56 25.25 3.21
C ALA A 96 -4.22 24.62 3.60
N TYR A 97 -3.63 25.06 4.70
CA TYR A 97 -2.42 24.46 5.26
C TYR A 97 -2.70 23.49 6.42
N ASN A 98 -3.83 23.64 7.08
CA ASN A 98 -4.20 22.85 8.25
C ASN A 98 -5.73 22.67 8.33
N SER A 99 -6.16 21.83 9.28
CA SER A 99 -7.58 21.48 9.44
C SER A 99 -8.45 22.63 9.96
N GLU A 100 -7.90 23.67 10.60
CA GLU A 100 -8.65 24.83 11.05
C GLU A 100 -8.99 25.74 9.86
N GLU A 101 -7.99 26.04 9.03
CA GLU A 101 -8.20 26.77 7.77
C GLU A 101 -9.15 26.03 6.84
N ALA A 102 -9.00 24.69 6.74
CA ALA A 102 -9.87 23.84 5.93
C ALA A 102 -11.33 23.98 6.34
N ARG A 103 -11.65 23.84 7.61
CA ARG A 103 -13.00 24.01 8.16
C ARG A 103 -13.55 25.42 7.91
N SER A 104 -12.71 26.45 8.02
CA SER A 104 -13.12 27.82 7.78
C SER A 104 -13.48 28.05 6.33
N LEU A 105 -12.71 27.57 5.37
CA LEU A 105 -12.99 27.68 3.93
C LEU A 105 -14.26 26.92 3.54
N GLU A 106 -14.44 25.70 4.05
CA GLU A 106 -15.63 24.88 3.83
C GLU A 106 -16.90 25.56 4.37
N ALA A 107 -16.85 26.07 5.61
CA ALA A 107 -17.97 26.80 6.22
C ALA A 107 -18.33 28.07 5.46
N ASN A 108 -17.45 28.64 4.65
CA ASN A 108 -17.70 29.81 3.80
C ASN A 108 -17.97 29.44 2.33
N GLY A 109 -18.20 28.15 2.05
CA GLY A 109 -18.77 27.69 0.80
C GLY A 109 -17.76 27.16 -0.22
N ALA A 110 -16.50 26.94 0.14
CA ALA A 110 -15.61 26.18 -0.75
C ALA A 110 -16.13 24.75 -0.90
N ASP A 111 -16.25 24.27 -2.14
CA ASP A 111 -16.82 22.95 -2.43
C ASP A 111 -15.79 21.83 -2.24
N MET A 112 -14.50 22.17 -2.37
CA MET A 112 -13.39 21.25 -2.15
C MET A 112 -12.21 21.97 -1.49
N ILE A 113 -11.62 21.31 -0.52
CA ILE A 113 -10.44 21.83 0.17
C ILE A 113 -9.21 20.97 -0.16
N LEU A 114 -8.17 21.63 -0.61
CA LEU A 114 -6.83 21.03 -0.71
C LEU A 114 -6.07 21.35 0.59
N ASN A 115 -6.20 20.49 1.60
CA ASN A 115 -5.39 20.59 2.83
C ASN A 115 -3.98 20.06 2.55
N THR A 116 -3.04 20.96 2.31
CA THR A 116 -1.66 20.59 1.95
C THR A 116 -0.89 19.99 3.13
N GLY A 117 -1.24 20.31 4.37
CA GLY A 117 -0.69 19.69 5.57
C GLY A 117 -1.01 18.20 5.63
N ASP A 118 -2.28 17.84 5.43
CA ASP A 118 -2.72 16.44 5.45
C ASP A 118 -2.14 15.65 4.26
N VAL A 119 -2.12 16.25 3.06
CA VAL A 119 -1.52 15.61 1.87
C VAL A 119 -0.04 15.33 2.10
N LEU A 120 0.72 16.30 2.60
CA LEU A 120 2.15 16.12 2.89
C LEU A 120 2.36 15.07 3.97
N THR A 121 1.62 15.14 5.08
CA THR A 121 1.71 14.19 6.19
C THR A 121 1.45 12.77 5.71
N ASN A 122 0.37 12.54 4.96
CA ASN A 122 0.04 11.22 4.44
C ASN A 122 1.11 10.70 3.45
N THR A 123 1.67 11.59 2.63
CA THR A 123 2.75 11.25 1.71
C THR A 123 4.01 10.83 2.46
N VAL A 124 4.39 11.59 3.49
CA VAL A 124 5.58 11.28 4.33
C VAL A 124 5.39 9.97 5.10
N LEU A 125 4.21 9.77 5.71
CA LEU A 125 3.91 8.52 6.41
C LEU A 125 3.98 7.31 5.46
N SER A 126 3.39 7.43 4.27
CA SER A 126 3.48 6.38 3.25
C SER A 126 4.93 6.12 2.80
N ALA A 127 5.75 7.16 2.71
CA ALA A 127 7.17 7.00 2.38
C ALA A 127 7.92 6.27 3.51
N PHE A 128 7.65 6.57 4.77
CA PHE A 128 8.24 5.86 5.91
C PHE A 128 7.89 4.38 5.92
N GLU A 129 6.61 4.02 5.70
CA GLU A 129 6.19 2.62 5.61
C GLU A 129 6.89 1.90 4.44
N ASN A 130 7.04 2.54 3.30
CA ASN A 130 7.77 1.97 2.17
C ASN A 130 9.26 1.75 2.49
N VAL A 131 9.93 2.69 3.16
CA VAL A 131 11.33 2.54 3.58
C VAL A 131 11.48 1.43 4.60
N LYS A 132 10.59 1.35 5.60
CA LYS A 132 10.55 0.27 6.59
C LYS A 132 10.40 -1.09 5.92
N MET A 133 9.42 -1.24 5.03
CA MET A 133 9.18 -2.48 4.31
C MET A 133 10.38 -2.89 3.44
N LYS A 134 11.00 -1.91 2.76
CA LYS A 134 12.22 -2.14 1.98
C LYS A 134 13.37 -2.64 2.86
N HIS A 135 13.56 -2.02 4.01
CA HIS A 135 14.58 -2.45 4.99
C HIS A 135 14.33 -3.88 5.47
N SER A 136 13.08 -4.21 5.84
CA SER A 136 12.68 -5.57 6.24
C SER A 136 12.96 -6.59 5.13
N ALA A 137 12.62 -6.26 3.88
CA ALA A 137 12.87 -7.15 2.74
C ALA A 137 14.38 -7.41 2.50
N PHE A 138 15.21 -6.39 2.62
CA PHE A 138 16.67 -6.55 2.53
C PHE A 138 17.23 -7.34 3.70
N THR A 139 16.76 -7.11 4.92
CA THR A 139 17.17 -7.86 6.12
C THR A 139 16.83 -9.34 5.94
N LEU A 140 15.62 -9.67 5.49
CA LEU A 140 15.20 -11.04 5.19
C LEU A 140 16.13 -11.71 4.18
N VAL A 141 16.40 -11.07 3.05
CA VAL A 141 17.29 -11.63 2.01
C VAL A 141 18.71 -11.84 2.54
N ASN A 142 19.25 -10.92 3.32
CA ASN A 142 20.59 -11.06 3.90
C ASN A 142 20.64 -12.22 4.87
N MET A 143 19.66 -12.36 5.76
CA MET A 143 19.58 -13.49 6.69
C MET A 143 19.50 -14.83 5.96
N ILE A 144 18.67 -14.93 4.91
CA ILE A 144 18.58 -16.15 4.10
C ILE A 144 19.93 -16.49 3.44
N LYS A 145 20.62 -15.50 2.88
CA LYS A 145 21.95 -15.71 2.25
C LYS A 145 23.04 -16.09 3.24
N GLU A 146 22.93 -15.66 4.49
CA GLU A 146 23.88 -15.99 5.57
C GLU A 146 23.66 -17.40 6.18
N SER A 147 22.68 -18.18 5.69
CA SER A 147 22.36 -19.51 6.20
C SER A 147 23.37 -20.62 5.86
N ASP A 148 24.58 -20.30 5.42
CA ASP A 148 25.66 -21.23 5.05
C ASP A 148 25.29 -22.24 3.92
N GLY A 149 24.30 -21.88 3.07
CA GLY A 149 23.86 -22.72 1.95
C GLY A 149 23.10 -24.01 2.34
N LYS A 150 22.73 -24.16 3.61
CA LYS A 150 21.90 -25.26 4.08
C LYS A 150 20.42 -25.02 3.74
N GLU A 151 19.70 -26.14 3.60
CA GLU A 151 18.24 -26.09 3.33
C GLU A 151 17.48 -25.36 4.44
N MET A 152 16.46 -24.56 4.04
CA MET A 152 15.51 -23.95 4.99
C MET A 152 14.29 -24.87 5.17
N ALA A 153 13.95 -25.18 6.41
CA ALA A 153 12.69 -25.82 6.75
C ALA A 153 11.62 -24.76 7.02
N ILE A 154 10.54 -24.77 6.25
CA ILE A 154 9.40 -23.86 6.40
C ILE A 154 8.24 -24.65 7.01
N PHE A 155 7.93 -24.39 8.27
CA PHE A 155 6.83 -25.01 8.98
C PHE A 155 5.57 -24.12 8.83
N LEU A 156 4.51 -24.74 8.32
CA LEU A 156 3.19 -24.11 8.21
C LEU A 156 2.36 -24.43 9.45
N GLN A 157 1.29 -23.68 9.66
CA GLN A 157 0.26 -24.06 10.64
C GLN A 157 -0.28 -25.47 10.38
N ASP A 158 -0.84 -26.12 11.39
CA ASP A 158 -1.50 -27.41 11.26
C ASP A 158 -2.76 -27.28 10.38
N ASN A 159 -2.99 -28.29 9.55
CA ASN A 159 -4.11 -28.29 8.58
C ASN A 159 -4.07 -27.06 7.64
N PRO A 160 -2.94 -26.80 6.97
CA PRO A 160 -2.71 -25.53 6.29
C PRO A 160 -3.83 -25.20 5.31
N ASP A 161 -4.28 -23.95 5.39
CA ASP A 161 -5.25 -23.36 4.51
C ASP A 161 -4.55 -22.70 3.29
N PRO A 162 -5.29 -22.10 2.35
CA PRO A 162 -4.70 -21.47 1.18
C PRO A 162 -3.76 -20.30 1.52
N ASP A 163 -3.98 -19.59 2.62
CA ASP A 163 -3.12 -18.48 3.04
C ASP A 163 -1.77 -19.00 3.54
N ALA A 164 -1.75 -19.99 4.44
CA ALA A 164 -0.53 -20.65 4.90
C ALA A 164 0.27 -21.25 3.73
N ILE A 165 -0.41 -21.93 2.80
CA ILE A 165 0.22 -22.55 1.63
C ILE A 165 0.86 -21.48 0.73
N ALA A 166 0.11 -20.43 0.37
CA ALA A 166 0.60 -19.35 -0.50
C ALA A 166 1.78 -18.59 0.13
N SER A 167 1.70 -18.34 1.43
CA SER A 167 2.75 -17.66 2.20
C SER A 167 4.03 -18.49 2.26
N GLY A 168 3.92 -19.81 2.52
CA GLY A 168 5.05 -20.72 2.49
C GLY A 168 5.70 -20.82 1.11
N LEU A 169 4.91 -20.94 0.04
CA LEU A 169 5.40 -20.93 -1.35
C LEU A 169 6.13 -19.64 -1.69
N THR A 170 5.64 -18.51 -1.18
CA THR A 170 6.31 -17.22 -1.42
C THR A 170 7.67 -17.17 -0.73
N LEU A 171 7.77 -17.68 0.49
CA LEU A 171 9.06 -17.78 1.16
C LEU A 171 10.02 -18.74 0.42
N GLN A 172 9.53 -19.89 -0.10
CA GLN A 172 10.33 -20.76 -0.98
C GLN A 172 10.81 -20.01 -2.23
N TYR A 173 9.95 -19.18 -2.84
CA TYR A 173 10.32 -18.38 -4.00
C TYR A 173 11.43 -17.38 -3.67
N ILE A 174 11.38 -16.76 -2.49
CA ILE A 174 12.43 -15.85 -1.99
C ILE A 174 13.72 -16.64 -1.68
N CYS A 175 13.62 -17.84 -1.09
CA CYS A 175 14.78 -18.71 -0.87
C CYS A 175 15.47 -19.08 -2.19
N LYS A 176 14.69 -19.46 -3.21
CA LYS A 176 15.21 -19.75 -4.55
C LYS A 176 15.92 -18.54 -5.17
N TYR A 177 15.39 -17.34 -4.99
CA TYR A 177 16.07 -16.09 -5.40
C TYR A 177 17.41 -15.88 -4.67
N CYS A 178 17.56 -16.43 -3.48
CA CYS A 178 18.79 -16.39 -2.69
C CYS A 178 19.71 -17.61 -2.93
N ASP A 179 19.38 -18.50 -3.88
CA ASP A 179 20.07 -19.78 -4.14
C ASP A 179 20.07 -20.73 -2.92
N ILE A 180 19.01 -20.68 -2.11
CA ILE A 180 18.81 -21.58 -0.94
C ILE A 180 17.66 -22.54 -1.23
N GLU A 181 17.93 -23.83 -1.08
CA GLU A 181 16.90 -24.87 -1.12
C GLU A 181 15.97 -24.77 0.09
N SER A 182 14.68 -25.06 -0.11
CA SER A 182 13.70 -24.99 0.98
C SER A 182 12.57 -26.01 0.79
N LYS A 183 12.00 -26.47 1.90
CA LYS A 183 10.89 -27.43 1.90
C LYS A 183 9.78 -26.96 2.85
N LEU A 184 8.53 -27.26 2.47
CA LEU A 184 7.34 -26.96 3.24
C LEU A 184 6.92 -28.15 4.08
N TYR A 185 6.78 -27.95 5.38
CA TYR A 185 6.38 -28.97 6.36
C TYR A 185 5.08 -28.56 7.05
N TYR A 186 4.20 -29.52 7.32
CA TYR A 186 2.95 -29.25 8.02
C TYR A 186 2.51 -30.42 8.90
N GLY A 187 1.70 -30.12 9.91
CA GLY A 187 1.01 -31.10 10.74
C GLY A 187 -0.46 -31.26 10.38
N GLY A 188 -1.10 -32.23 11.03
CA GLY A 188 -2.52 -32.48 10.80
C GLY A 188 -2.85 -33.07 9.44
N ALA A 189 -3.92 -32.62 8.80
CA ALA A 189 -4.40 -33.14 7.53
C ALA A 189 -4.99 -32.03 6.63
N ILE A 190 -4.67 -32.07 5.35
CA ILE A 190 -5.31 -31.21 4.34
C ILE A 190 -6.67 -31.81 3.98
N SER A 191 -7.68 -31.45 4.75
CA SER A 191 -9.02 -32.06 4.68
C SER A 191 -9.98 -31.33 3.74
N HIS A 192 -9.87 -30.01 3.61
CA HIS A 192 -10.77 -29.24 2.77
C HIS A 192 -10.51 -29.49 1.28
N GLN A 193 -11.61 -29.69 0.53
CA GLN A 193 -11.52 -29.98 -0.91
C GLN A 193 -10.79 -28.87 -1.68
N ASN A 194 -11.01 -27.61 -1.32
CA ASN A 194 -10.38 -26.47 -1.97
C ASN A 194 -8.86 -26.43 -1.75
N ASN A 195 -8.38 -26.76 -0.54
CA ASN A 195 -6.95 -26.80 -0.25
C ASN A 195 -6.25 -27.93 -1.02
N ARG A 196 -6.90 -29.11 -1.11
CA ARG A 196 -6.41 -30.21 -1.95
C ARG A 196 -6.41 -29.87 -3.43
N ALA A 197 -7.45 -29.16 -3.89
CA ALA A 197 -7.51 -28.70 -5.27
C ALA A 197 -6.35 -27.74 -5.60
N LEU A 198 -6.04 -26.78 -4.72
CA LEU A 198 -4.92 -25.86 -4.87
C LEU A 198 -3.58 -26.62 -4.97
N ILE A 199 -3.31 -27.55 -4.05
CA ILE A 199 -2.10 -28.36 -4.03
C ILE A 199 -1.95 -29.18 -5.32
N ASN A 200 -3.01 -29.84 -5.75
CA ASN A 200 -2.99 -30.67 -6.95
C ASN A 200 -2.84 -29.83 -8.23
N LEU A 201 -3.54 -28.70 -8.32
CA LEU A 201 -3.52 -27.79 -9.48
C LEU A 201 -2.13 -27.19 -9.68
N LEU A 202 -1.48 -26.80 -8.60
CA LEU A 202 -0.14 -26.20 -8.61
C LEU A 202 0.98 -27.21 -8.48
N ASN A 203 0.65 -28.51 -8.38
CA ASN A 203 1.62 -29.61 -8.22
C ASN A 203 2.62 -29.37 -7.08
N LEU A 204 2.10 -29.00 -5.89
CA LEU A 204 2.91 -28.59 -4.76
C LEU A 204 3.43 -29.81 -3.96
N ASP A 205 4.67 -29.72 -3.54
CA ASP A 205 5.28 -30.71 -2.65
C ASP A 205 5.27 -30.21 -1.19
N LEU A 206 4.27 -30.67 -0.42
CA LEU A 206 4.12 -30.41 1.01
C LEU A 206 4.37 -31.68 1.81
N ILE A 207 5.28 -31.64 2.74
CA ILE A 207 5.72 -32.79 3.54
C ILE A 207 4.97 -32.84 4.85
N SER A 208 4.15 -33.89 5.03
CA SER A 208 3.41 -34.10 6.28
C SER A 208 4.31 -34.69 7.37
N ILE A 209 4.36 -34.04 8.52
CA ILE A 209 5.03 -34.52 9.72
C ILE A 209 4.00 -35.10 10.69
N LYS A 210 4.26 -36.29 11.21
CA LYS A 210 3.34 -37.05 12.07
C LYS A 210 3.79 -37.18 13.52
N THR A 211 5.09 -36.98 13.78
CA THR A 211 5.66 -37.17 15.10
C THR A 211 6.63 -36.04 15.42
N GLU A 212 6.77 -35.73 16.70
CA GLU A 212 7.72 -34.74 17.20
C GLU A 212 9.18 -35.12 16.86
N GLU A 213 9.50 -36.42 16.89
CA GLU A 213 10.83 -36.91 16.53
C GLU A 213 11.18 -36.59 15.08
N ALA A 214 10.23 -36.82 14.14
CA ALA A 214 10.41 -36.46 12.73
C ALA A 214 10.58 -34.95 12.55
N ALA A 215 9.85 -34.12 13.31
CA ALA A 215 10.01 -32.67 13.29
C ALA A 215 11.41 -32.26 13.79
N MET A 216 11.87 -32.88 14.89
CA MET A 216 13.22 -32.62 15.42
C MET A 216 14.33 -33.05 14.46
N ASP A 217 14.14 -34.12 13.69
CA ASP A 217 15.10 -34.52 12.67
C ASP A 217 15.22 -33.52 11.54
N VAL A 218 14.08 -32.95 11.10
CA VAL A 218 14.04 -31.83 10.14
C VAL A 218 14.77 -30.62 10.73
N VAL A 219 14.48 -30.24 11.97
CA VAL A 219 15.14 -29.12 12.66
C VAL A 219 16.66 -29.28 12.70
N ARG A 220 17.13 -30.48 13.04
CA ARG A 220 18.59 -30.78 13.16
C ARG A 220 19.31 -30.76 11.81
N SER A 221 18.62 -31.13 10.73
CA SER A 221 19.19 -31.18 9.39
C SER A 221 19.14 -29.86 8.63
N SER A 222 18.33 -28.91 9.08
CA SER A 222 18.12 -27.62 8.42
C SER A 222 19.10 -26.56 8.91
N GLY A 223 19.45 -25.64 8.04
CA GLY A 223 20.27 -24.46 8.37
C GLY A 223 19.46 -23.31 8.93
N MET A 224 18.21 -23.17 8.48
CA MET A 224 17.25 -22.18 8.95
C MET A 224 15.86 -22.78 9.12
N ILE A 225 15.09 -22.20 10.03
CA ILE A 225 13.72 -22.61 10.33
C ILE A 225 12.82 -21.38 10.20
N ALA A 226 11.78 -21.51 9.39
CA ALA A 226 10.71 -20.51 9.29
C ALA A 226 9.40 -21.09 9.82
N LEU A 227 8.59 -20.23 10.45
CA LEU A 227 7.24 -20.51 10.91
C LEU A 227 6.26 -19.57 10.21
N ILE A 228 5.25 -20.12 9.54
CA ILE A 228 4.30 -19.40 8.71
C ILE A 228 2.88 -19.67 9.21
N GLU A 229 2.06 -18.61 9.34
CA GLU A 229 0.68 -18.68 9.83
C GLU A 229 0.59 -19.25 11.26
N ALA A 230 1.66 -19.12 12.00
CA ALA A 230 1.76 -19.43 13.39
C ALA A 230 2.98 -18.68 13.97
N SER A 231 2.88 -18.27 15.22
CA SER A 231 3.91 -17.42 15.85
C SER A 231 4.64 -18.10 17.00
N ILE A 232 4.12 -19.20 17.52
CA ILE A 232 4.68 -19.90 18.69
C ILE A 232 4.80 -21.39 18.35
N PRO A 233 6.01 -22.00 18.51
CA PRO A 233 6.22 -23.41 18.32
C PRO A 233 5.26 -24.28 19.15
N SER A 234 4.85 -25.41 18.63
CA SER A 234 3.87 -26.36 19.19
C SER A 234 2.43 -25.83 19.38
N ARG A 235 2.17 -24.58 19.01
CA ARG A 235 0.82 -24.01 19.01
C ARG A 235 0.29 -23.92 17.59
N ASN A 236 -0.63 -24.83 17.24
CA ASN A 236 -1.19 -24.95 15.91
C ASN A 236 -0.13 -25.20 14.81
N ASN A 237 0.97 -25.88 15.16
CA ASN A 237 2.03 -26.29 14.24
C ASN A 237 2.83 -27.44 14.86
N VAL A 238 3.53 -28.20 14.01
CA VAL A 238 4.36 -29.36 14.43
C VAL A 238 5.79 -29.00 14.81
N LEU A 239 6.18 -27.73 14.78
CA LEU A 239 7.49 -27.31 15.24
C LEU A 239 7.60 -27.57 16.76
N PRO A 240 8.59 -28.36 17.24
CA PRO A 240 8.65 -28.75 18.64
C PRO A 240 8.81 -27.58 19.60
N GLU A 241 8.26 -27.72 20.81
CA GLU A 241 8.44 -26.76 21.88
C GLU A 241 9.93 -26.58 22.21
N GLY A 242 10.34 -25.34 22.46
CA GLY A 242 11.74 -25.01 22.76
C GLY A 242 12.62 -24.76 21.54
N VAL A 243 12.16 -25.07 20.33
CA VAL A 243 12.84 -24.63 19.09
C VAL A 243 12.55 -23.15 18.86
N THR A 244 13.59 -22.37 18.57
CA THR A 244 13.40 -20.96 18.18
C THR A 244 13.51 -20.86 16.66
N PRO A 245 12.43 -20.50 15.93
CA PRO A 245 12.52 -20.27 14.50
C PRO A 245 13.35 -19.02 14.20
N ASN A 246 14.07 -19.03 13.07
CA ASN A 246 14.79 -17.85 12.60
C ASN A 246 13.82 -16.83 12.01
N LEU A 247 12.81 -17.28 11.26
CA LEU A 247 11.84 -16.42 10.58
C LEU A 247 10.43 -16.73 11.05
N ILE A 248 9.62 -15.70 11.32
CA ILE A 248 8.19 -15.83 11.65
C ILE A 248 7.40 -14.83 10.83
N PHE A 249 6.35 -15.31 10.13
CA PHE A 249 5.39 -14.49 9.41
C PHE A 249 3.97 -14.91 9.80
N ASP A 250 3.17 -13.97 10.31
CA ASP A 250 1.83 -14.25 10.80
C ASP A 250 0.96 -12.98 10.75
N HIS A 251 -0.36 -13.15 10.67
CA HIS A 251 -1.29 -12.05 10.82
C HIS A 251 -2.25 -12.24 12.01
N HIS A 252 -2.14 -13.35 12.72
CA HIS A 252 -3.00 -13.64 13.87
C HIS A 252 -2.61 -12.84 15.12
N PRO A 253 -3.59 -12.42 15.94
CA PRO A 253 -3.29 -11.81 17.23
C PRO A 253 -2.54 -12.77 18.15
N VAL A 254 -1.42 -12.33 18.70
CA VAL A 254 -0.58 -13.10 19.61
C VAL A 254 0.00 -12.19 20.70
N ASP A 255 0.27 -12.75 21.88
CA ASP A 255 1.08 -12.08 22.88
C ASP A 255 2.54 -12.03 22.42
N THR A 256 2.98 -10.87 21.98
CA THR A 256 4.34 -10.66 21.44
C THR A 256 5.45 -10.97 22.44
N ASN A 257 5.19 -10.98 23.74
CA ASN A 257 6.17 -11.40 24.76
C ASN A 257 6.50 -12.89 24.70
N LEU A 258 5.62 -13.69 24.10
CA LEU A 258 5.81 -15.14 23.92
C LEU A 258 6.49 -15.51 22.61
N VAL A 259 6.56 -14.57 21.67
CA VAL A 259 7.15 -14.79 20.35
C VAL A 259 8.66 -14.65 20.42
N LYS A 260 9.38 -15.63 19.90
CA LYS A 260 10.85 -15.63 19.81
C LYS A 260 11.27 -16.03 18.42
N GLY A 261 12.05 -15.20 17.76
CA GLY A 261 12.59 -15.41 16.41
C GLY A 261 13.62 -14.33 16.11
N ASP A 262 14.53 -14.61 15.18
CA ASP A 262 15.56 -13.64 14.77
C ASP A 262 14.94 -12.55 13.86
N PHE A 263 13.97 -12.94 13.03
CA PHE A 263 13.19 -12.07 12.18
C PHE A 263 11.70 -12.37 12.37
N VAL A 264 10.96 -11.40 12.86
CA VAL A 264 9.53 -11.55 13.19
C VAL A 264 8.73 -10.45 12.48
N ASP A 265 7.82 -10.85 11.60
CA ASP A 265 6.87 -9.95 10.95
C ASP A 265 5.44 -10.42 11.19
N ILE A 266 4.79 -9.85 12.20
CA ILE A 266 3.42 -10.12 12.60
C ILE A 266 2.60 -8.85 12.41
N GLN A 267 1.62 -8.87 11.51
CA GLN A 267 0.80 -7.72 11.16
C GLN A 267 -0.69 -8.04 11.37
N THR A 268 -1.22 -7.75 12.54
CA THR A 268 -2.58 -8.11 12.95
C THR A 268 -3.69 -7.23 12.36
N ASP A 269 -3.32 -6.16 11.68
CA ASP A 269 -4.20 -5.24 10.95
C ASP A 269 -4.36 -5.60 9.47
N ILE A 270 -3.73 -6.70 9.04
CA ILE A 270 -3.81 -7.25 7.67
C ILE A 270 -4.70 -8.49 7.68
N GLY A 271 -5.45 -8.71 6.61
CA GLY A 271 -6.42 -9.79 6.51
C GLY A 271 -5.84 -11.16 6.18
N ALA A 272 -4.56 -11.23 5.71
CA ALA A 272 -3.92 -12.47 5.31
C ALA A 272 -2.38 -12.35 5.35
N THR A 273 -1.68 -13.40 5.75
CA THR A 273 -0.20 -13.46 5.68
C THR A 273 0.29 -13.43 4.23
N ALA A 274 -0.49 -13.95 3.28
CA ALA A 274 -0.20 -13.83 1.84
C ALA A 274 -0.12 -12.35 1.39
N THR A 275 -0.83 -11.43 2.03
CA THR A 275 -0.67 -10.00 1.79
C THR A 275 0.71 -9.51 2.24
N ILE A 276 1.17 -9.93 3.41
CA ILE A 276 2.52 -9.62 3.92
C ILE A 276 3.56 -10.14 2.92
N MET A 277 3.44 -11.39 2.48
CA MET A 277 4.35 -12.02 1.55
C MET A 277 4.34 -11.36 0.15
N ALA A 278 3.17 -10.94 -0.34
CA ALA A 278 3.06 -10.16 -1.57
C ALA A 278 3.78 -8.80 -1.48
N LYS A 279 3.77 -8.17 -0.31
CA LYS A 279 4.55 -6.93 -0.08
C LYS A 279 6.06 -7.21 -0.18
N TYR A 280 6.56 -8.35 0.33
CA TYR A 280 7.98 -8.73 0.23
C TYR A 280 8.42 -8.91 -1.23
N ILE A 281 7.74 -9.74 -2.00
CA ILE A 281 8.11 -9.97 -3.41
C ILE A 281 8.08 -8.67 -4.23
N ARG A 282 7.11 -7.79 -3.96
CA ARG A 282 7.03 -6.48 -4.61
C ARG A 282 8.21 -5.57 -4.25
N GLN A 283 8.62 -5.52 -2.98
CA GLN A 283 9.77 -4.71 -2.53
C GLN A 283 11.10 -5.23 -3.06
N LEU A 284 11.20 -6.54 -3.26
CA LEU A 284 12.36 -7.19 -3.86
C LEU A 284 12.37 -7.11 -5.39
N ASN A 285 11.34 -6.49 -6.01
CA ASN A 285 11.12 -6.47 -7.46
C ASN A 285 11.13 -7.88 -8.09
N LEU A 286 10.60 -8.86 -7.38
CA LEU A 286 10.44 -10.21 -7.88
C LEU A 286 9.09 -10.33 -8.61
N GLU A 287 9.10 -10.94 -9.80
CA GLU A 287 7.90 -11.18 -10.58
C GLU A 287 7.40 -12.60 -10.32
N PRO A 288 6.29 -12.79 -9.58
CA PRO A 288 5.74 -14.10 -9.34
C PRO A 288 5.24 -14.71 -10.67
N ASP A 289 5.44 -15.99 -10.85
CA ASP A 289 4.80 -16.71 -11.94
C ASP A 289 3.28 -16.81 -11.72
N ILE A 290 2.55 -17.28 -12.75
CA ILE A 290 1.09 -17.40 -12.70
C ILE A 290 0.65 -18.26 -11.50
N SER A 291 1.37 -19.33 -11.20
CA SER A 291 1.04 -20.27 -10.11
C SER A 291 1.15 -19.58 -8.75
N LEU A 292 2.26 -18.89 -8.48
CA LEU A 292 2.47 -18.18 -7.23
C LEU A 292 1.51 -17.00 -7.07
N ALA A 293 1.30 -16.23 -8.15
CA ALA A 293 0.34 -15.12 -8.14
C ALA A 293 -1.10 -15.62 -7.86
N THR A 294 -1.48 -16.76 -8.45
CA THR A 294 -2.79 -17.38 -8.22
C THR A 294 -2.92 -17.87 -6.78
N ALA A 295 -1.89 -18.54 -6.23
CA ALA A 295 -1.90 -18.99 -4.85
C ALA A 295 -2.04 -17.81 -3.87
N LEU A 296 -1.25 -16.75 -4.05
CA LEU A 296 -1.31 -15.54 -3.21
C LEU A 296 -2.68 -14.88 -3.25
N LEU A 297 -3.21 -14.63 -4.46
CA LEU A 297 -4.53 -14.00 -4.58
C LEU A 297 -5.63 -14.88 -3.98
N TYR A 298 -5.53 -16.20 -4.14
CA TYR A 298 -6.49 -17.13 -3.57
C TYR A 298 -6.39 -17.17 -2.04
N GLY A 299 -5.20 -17.18 -1.46
CA GLY A 299 -4.97 -17.05 -0.01
C GLY A 299 -5.62 -15.81 0.56
N ILE A 300 -5.32 -14.64 -0.02
CA ILE A 300 -5.92 -13.37 0.41
C ILE A 300 -7.45 -13.41 0.36
N ARG A 301 -8.03 -13.90 -0.75
CA ARG A 301 -9.49 -13.95 -0.94
C ARG A 301 -10.18 -14.91 0.04
N THR A 302 -9.58 -16.06 0.29
CA THR A 302 -10.18 -17.05 1.21
C THR A 302 -10.18 -16.55 2.64
N ASP A 303 -9.10 -15.97 3.11
CA ASP A 303 -8.99 -15.53 4.50
C ASP A 303 -9.77 -14.24 4.78
N THR A 304 -9.84 -13.36 3.82
CA THR A 304 -10.70 -12.16 3.87
C THR A 304 -12.16 -12.43 3.50
N LYS A 305 -12.54 -13.69 3.22
CA LYS A 305 -13.88 -14.06 2.71
C LYS A 305 -14.33 -13.17 1.55
N GLU A 306 -13.56 -13.18 0.48
CA GLU A 306 -13.80 -12.32 -0.70
C GLU A 306 -13.87 -10.83 -0.33
N PHE A 307 -12.93 -10.37 0.50
CA PHE A 307 -12.83 -8.98 0.96
C PHE A 307 -14.02 -8.48 1.79
N THR A 308 -14.74 -9.38 2.45
CA THR A 308 -15.89 -9.03 3.30
C THR A 308 -15.61 -9.14 4.79
N ARG A 309 -14.45 -9.69 5.19
CA ARG A 309 -14.05 -9.86 6.59
C ARG A 309 -12.59 -9.46 6.80
N ASN A 310 -12.32 -8.68 7.84
CA ASN A 310 -10.97 -8.27 8.29
C ASN A 310 -10.06 -7.74 7.17
N THR A 311 -10.65 -7.13 6.14
CA THR A 311 -9.91 -6.65 4.97
C THR A 311 -9.26 -5.30 5.27
N SER A 312 -7.99 -5.20 5.02
CA SER A 312 -7.20 -3.97 5.09
C SER A 312 -7.03 -3.31 3.71
N PRO A 313 -6.63 -2.03 3.66
CA PRO A 313 -6.22 -1.40 2.41
C PRO A 313 -5.04 -2.10 1.73
N ASP A 314 -4.16 -2.76 2.49
CA ASP A 314 -3.01 -3.49 1.95
C ASP A 314 -3.43 -4.79 1.27
N ASP A 315 -4.47 -5.49 1.76
CA ASP A 315 -5.06 -6.65 1.07
C ASP A 315 -5.60 -6.26 -0.31
N MET A 316 -6.29 -5.12 -0.38
CA MET A 316 -6.79 -4.60 -1.65
C MET A 316 -5.68 -4.19 -2.62
N LYS A 317 -4.59 -3.59 -2.12
CA LYS A 317 -3.41 -3.25 -2.93
C LYS A 317 -2.70 -4.49 -3.43
N ALA A 318 -2.54 -5.51 -2.57
CA ALA A 318 -1.96 -6.80 -2.95
C ALA A 318 -2.80 -7.50 -4.02
N ALA A 319 -4.12 -7.55 -3.85
CA ALA A 319 -5.04 -8.11 -4.83
C ALA A 319 -5.00 -7.36 -6.17
N THR A 320 -4.93 -6.03 -6.15
CA THR A 320 -4.80 -5.21 -7.37
C THR A 320 -3.48 -5.49 -8.10
N TYR A 321 -2.39 -5.68 -7.36
CA TYR A 321 -1.09 -6.04 -7.91
C TYR A 321 -1.09 -7.44 -8.53
N LEU A 322 -1.71 -8.42 -7.87
CA LEU A 322 -1.71 -9.82 -8.29
C LEU A 322 -2.70 -10.10 -9.41
N SER A 323 -3.86 -9.43 -9.45
CA SER A 323 -4.95 -9.70 -10.40
C SER A 323 -4.56 -9.73 -11.88
N PRO A 324 -3.64 -8.88 -12.38
CA PRO A 324 -3.18 -8.97 -13.77
C PRO A 324 -2.28 -10.17 -14.07
N LEU A 325 -1.73 -10.82 -13.03
CA LEU A 325 -0.71 -11.87 -13.13
C LEU A 325 -1.30 -13.28 -13.03
N VAL A 326 -2.56 -13.42 -12.62
CA VAL A 326 -3.23 -14.71 -12.45
C VAL A 326 -3.85 -15.22 -13.74
N ASP A 327 -4.04 -16.54 -13.82
CA ASP A 327 -4.87 -17.15 -14.87
C ASP A 327 -6.36 -16.81 -14.61
N LYS A 328 -7.07 -16.41 -15.67
CA LYS A 328 -8.44 -15.90 -15.60
C LYS A 328 -9.46 -17.00 -15.81
#